data_4985ed5a9f175901e08f8e19032b397b
#
_entry.id   4985ed5a9f175901e08f8e19032b397b
#
_cell.length_a   1.000
_cell.length_b   1.000
_cell.length_c   1.000
_cell.angle_alpha   90.00
_cell.angle_beta   90.00
_cell.angle_gamma   90.00
#
_symmetry.space_group_name_H-M   'P 1'
#
loop_
_entity.id
_entity.type
_entity.pdbx_description
1 polymer ?
#
loop_
_entity_poly.entity_id
_entity_poly.type
_entity_poly.pdbx_seq_one_letter_code
_entity_poly.pdbx_strand_id
1 'polypeptide(L)'
;MAKIVDIKGREVLDSRGNPTVEADVILDNGIVGSACAPSGASTGSREALELRDGDKSRYLGKGVLKAVANINGPIRDLLLGKDAADQKALDHAMIELDGTENKAKLGANAILAVSLAAAKAAAQAKGVPLYAHIADLNGTPGQYSMPVPMMNIINGGEHADNNVDIQEFMVQPVGAKNFAEALRMGAEIFHHLKAVLKARGLNTAVGDEGGFAPNLSSNEDALAAIAEAVEKAGYKLGDDVTLALDCASSEFFKDGKYDLEGEGKVFDAAGFADYLAGLTQRYPIISIEDGMDESDWAGWKGLTDKIGAKVQLVGDDLFVTNTKILKEGIEKGIGNSILIKFNQIGSLTETLEAIQMAKAAGYTAVISHRSGETEDSTIADLAVGTAAGQIKTGSLCRSDRVSKYNQLLRIEEQLGAKAPYRGRAXFRG
;
A
#
# COMPACT_ATOMS: atom_id res chain seq x y z
N MET A 1 27.28 -18.54 -0.72
CA MET A 1 26.22 -18.69 0.30
C MET A 1 26.26 -17.49 1.24
N ALA A 2 25.09 -16.90 1.53
CA ALA A 2 24.98 -15.73 2.42
C ALA A 2 24.53 -16.22 3.82
N LYS A 3 25.46 -16.77 4.59
CA LYS A 3 25.17 -17.46 5.84
C LYS A 3 24.81 -16.50 6.96
N ILE A 4 23.66 -16.71 7.58
CA ILE A 4 23.17 -15.89 8.70
C ILE A 4 23.91 -16.29 9.97
N VAL A 5 24.57 -15.33 10.62
CA VAL A 5 25.28 -15.57 11.87
C VAL A 5 24.62 -14.89 13.06
N ASP A 6 23.71 -13.95 12.85
CA ASP A 6 22.98 -13.33 13.95
C ASP A 6 21.71 -12.66 13.41
N ILE A 7 20.73 -12.51 14.28
CA ILE A 7 19.51 -11.77 14.00
C ILE A 7 19.18 -10.97 15.26
N LYS A 8 18.86 -9.69 15.08
CA LYS A 8 18.50 -8.81 16.19
C LYS A 8 17.20 -8.08 15.90
N GLY A 9 16.30 -8.09 16.84
CA GLY A 9 15.07 -7.33 16.76
C GLY A 9 15.11 -6.20 17.77
N ARG A 10 14.44 -5.10 17.45
CA ARG A 10 14.29 -3.96 18.36
C ARG A 10 12.98 -3.25 18.11
N GLU A 11 12.58 -2.52 19.14
CA GLU A 11 11.39 -1.66 19.07
C GLU A 11 11.85 -0.29 18.60
N VAL A 12 11.19 0.23 17.54
CA VAL A 12 11.44 1.61 17.05
C VAL A 12 10.10 2.32 16.96
N LEU A 13 10.09 3.62 16.68
CA LEU A 13 8.85 4.36 16.53
C LEU A 13 8.48 4.57 15.07
N ASP A 14 7.18 4.48 14.79
CA ASP A 14 6.67 4.74 13.46
C ASP A 14 6.25 6.21 13.32
N SER A 15 5.66 6.55 12.17
CA SER A 15 5.30 7.92 11.82
C SER A 15 4.17 8.50 12.68
N ARG A 16 3.48 7.65 13.45
CA ARG A 16 2.44 8.11 14.38
C ARG A 16 2.92 8.14 15.83
N GLY A 17 4.20 7.85 16.05
CA GLY A 17 4.75 7.80 17.40
C GLY A 17 4.40 6.51 18.15
N ASN A 18 4.00 5.47 17.43
CA ASN A 18 3.71 4.17 18.03
C ASN A 18 4.87 3.21 17.80
N PRO A 19 5.12 2.26 18.70
CA PRO A 19 6.18 1.29 18.48
C PRO A 19 5.90 0.39 17.29
N THR A 20 6.98 0.03 16.59
CA THR A 20 6.94 -1.04 15.61
C THR A 20 8.27 -1.80 15.66
N VAL A 21 8.39 -2.83 14.86
CA VAL A 21 9.50 -3.78 14.92
C VAL A 21 10.51 -3.47 13.82
N GLU A 22 11.79 -3.45 14.20
CA GLU A 22 12.88 -3.44 13.23
C GLU A 22 13.74 -4.69 13.46
N ALA A 23 14.17 -5.32 12.38
CA ALA A 23 15.07 -6.47 12.47
C ALA A 23 16.32 -6.24 11.66
N ASP A 24 17.44 -6.73 12.18
CA ASP A 24 18.71 -6.84 11.46
C ASP A 24 18.99 -8.31 11.21
N VAL A 25 19.42 -8.63 9.99
CA VAL A 25 19.96 -9.95 9.67
C VAL A 25 21.44 -9.75 9.34
N ILE A 26 22.30 -10.45 10.05
CA ILE A 26 23.76 -10.28 9.99
C ILE A 26 24.38 -11.53 9.38
N LEU A 27 25.20 -11.34 8.33
CA LEU A 27 25.83 -12.42 7.61
C LEU A 27 27.28 -12.62 8.08
N ASP A 28 27.85 -13.78 7.73
CA ASP A 28 29.19 -14.15 8.16
C ASP A 28 30.27 -13.23 7.59
N ASN A 29 29.99 -12.47 6.54
CA ASN A 29 30.95 -11.50 6.00
C ASN A 29 30.74 -10.10 6.57
N GLY A 30 29.89 -9.97 7.58
CA GLY A 30 29.64 -8.68 8.25
C GLY A 30 28.55 -7.84 7.63
N ILE A 31 27.96 -8.27 6.54
CA ILE A 31 26.83 -7.54 5.93
C ILE A 31 25.63 -7.56 6.88
N VAL A 32 24.95 -6.44 6.98
CA VAL A 32 23.73 -6.30 7.78
C VAL A 32 22.61 -5.81 6.90
N GLY A 33 21.51 -6.55 6.85
CA GLY A 33 20.27 -6.07 6.25
C GLY A 33 19.31 -5.67 7.35
N SER A 34 18.66 -4.53 7.23
CA SER A 34 17.73 -4.03 8.25
C SER A 34 16.41 -3.65 7.61
N ALA A 35 15.32 -3.95 8.30
CA ALA A 35 13.99 -3.61 7.81
C ALA A 35 13.03 -3.39 8.95
N CYS A 36 12.05 -2.49 8.72
CA CYS A 36 10.98 -2.21 9.67
C CYS A 36 9.65 -2.73 9.13
N ALA A 37 8.75 -3.10 10.02
CA ALA A 37 7.40 -3.48 9.65
C ALA A 37 6.48 -2.26 9.78
N PRO A 38 5.64 -1.97 8.78
CA PRO A 38 4.65 -0.90 8.91
C PRO A 38 3.41 -1.38 9.67
N SER A 39 2.51 -0.45 9.98
CA SER A 39 1.34 -0.72 10.82
C SER A 39 0.13 0.04 10.29
N GLY A 40 -1.05 -0.58 10.29
CA GLY A 40 -2.27 0.05 9.81
C GLY A 40 -3.10 0.72 10.88
N ALA A 41 -3.81 1.78 10.51
CA ALA A 41 -4.79 2.42 11.40
C ALA A 41 -6.10 1.65 11.36
N SER A 42 -6.60 1.34 10.18
CA SER A 42 -7.76 0.47 10.02
C SER A 42 -7.31 -0.80 9.33
N THR A 43 -7.70 -1.94 9.87
CA THR A 43 -7.22 -3.23 9.38
C THR A 43 -8.40 -4.09 8.93
N GLY A 44 -8.19 -4.84 7.86
CA GLY A 44 -9.17 -5.82 7.41
C GLY A 44 -9.32 -6.92 8.45
N SER A 45 -10.52 -7.47 8.55
CA SER A 45 -10.80 -8.45 9.60
C SER A 45 -10.00 -9.75 9.42
N ARG A 46 -9.45 -9.98 8.22
CA ARG A 46 -8.73 -11.22 7.90
C ARG A 46 -7.23 -11.03 7.75
N GLU A 47 -6.69 -9.88 8.16
CA GLU A 47 -5.24 -9.64 8.10
C GLU A 47 -4.49 -10.55 9.06
N ALA A 48 -3.24 -10.87 8.72
CA ALA A 48 -2.34 -11.53 9.65
C ALA A 48 -2.15 -10.65 10.88
N LEU A 49 -1.90 -11.28 12.01
CA LEU A 49 -1.90 -10.59 13.30
C LEU A 49 -0.63 -9.77 13.53
N GLU A 50 -0.82 -8.48 13.80
CA GLU A 50 0.24 -7.61 14.30
C GLU A 50 0.31 -7.82 15.82
N LEU A 51 1.39 -8.42 16.30
CA LEU A 51 1.48 -8.79 17.72
C LEU A 51 1.85 -7.58 18.56
N ARG A 52 0.95 -7.19 19.44
CA ARG A 52 1.13 -6.09 20.39
C ARG A 52 1.09 -6.65 21.80
N ASP A 53 1.80 -5.98 22.72
CA ASP A 53 1.93 -6.50 24.09
C ASP A 53 0.66 -6.41 24.91
N GLY A 54 -0.13 -5.37 24.69
CA GLY A 54 -1.33 -5.15 25.49
C GLY A 54 -1.08 -4.65 26.89
N ASP A 55 0.18 -4.35 27.25
CA ASP A 55 0.56 -3.84 28.57
C ASP A 55 0.28 -2.34 28.60
N LYS A 56 -0.80 -1.95 29.25
CA LYS A 56 -1.23 -0.55 29.25
C LYS A 56 -0.24 0.40 29.91
N SER A 57 0.70 -0.13 30.71
CA SER A 57 1.69 0.73 31.36
C SER A 57 2.83 1.14 30.43
N ARG A 58 2.91 0.54 29.23
CA ARG A 58 3.91 0.90 28.20
C ARG A 58 3.22 1.20 26.90
N TYR A 59 3.48 2.41 26.34
CA TYR A 59 2.94 2.80 25.04
C TYR A 59 1.44 2.56 24.93
N LEU A 60 0.73 2.71 26.04
CA LEU A 60 -0.74 2.55 26.08
C LEU A 60 -1.21 1.20 25.52
N GLY A 61 -0.40 0.17 25.73
CA GLY A 61 -0.72 -1.18 25.28
C GLY A 61 -0.18 -1.54 23.90
N LYS A 62 0.44 -0.58 23.20
CA LYS A 62 0.88 -0.77 21.81
C LYS A 62 2.33 -1.21 21.67
N GLY A 63 3.02 -1.48 22.76
CA GLY A 63 4.39 -1.98 22.70
C GLY A 63 4.51 -3.27 21.90
N VAL A 64 5.73 -3.57 21.41
CA VAL A 64 5.96 -4.75 20.60
C VAL A 64 7.10 -5.62 21.15
N LEU A 65 7.31 -5.60 22.46
CA LEU A 65 8.41 -6.38 23.06
C LEU A 65 8.22 -7.88 22.90
N LYS A 66 6.96 -8.36 22.84
CA LYS A 66 6.74 -9.80 22.61
C LYS A 66 7.20 -10.18 21.20
N ALA A 67 6.90 -9.37 20.21
CA ALA A 67 7.36 -9.62 18.85
C ALA A 67 8.89 -9.54 18.78
N VAL A 68 9.47 -8.55 19.44
CA VAL A 68 10.93 -8.41 19.49
C VAL A 68 11.57 -9.65 20.14
N ALA A 69 11.00 -10.14 21.24
CA ALA A 69 11.51 -11.34 21.89
C ALA A 69 11.43 -12.56 20.97
N ASN A 70 10.37 -12.65 20.16
CA ASN A 70 10.24 -13.74 19.18
C ASN A 70 11.35 -13.68 18.15
N ILE A 71 11.76 -12.47 17.73
CA ILE A 71 12.87 -12.33 16.80
C ILE A 71 14.19 -12.74 17.46
N ASN A 72 14.43 -12.27 18.68
CA ASN A 72 15.71 -12.48 19.36
C ASN A 72 15.87 -13.88 19.92
N GLY A 73 14.80 -14.64 20.00
CA GLY A 73 14.80 -16.00 20.51
C GLY A 73 14.49 -17.03 19.44
N PRO A 74 13.21 -17.46 19.34
CA PRO A 74 12.89 -18.60 18.46
C PRO A 74 13.21 -18.36 16.99
N ILE A 75 12.98 -17.17 16.45
CA ILE A 75 13.28 -16.92 15.03
C ILE A 75 14.79 -16.95 14.80
N ARG A 76 15.55 -16.26 15.66
CA ARG A 76 17.01 -16.27 15.57
C ARG A 76 17.53 -17.71 15.60
N ASP A 77 17.09 -18.47 16.59
CA ASP A 77 17.57 -19.85 16.76
C ASP A 77 17.25 -20.70 15.54
N LEU A 78 16.08 -20.49 14.94
CA LEU A 78 15.67 -21.24 13.76
C LEU A 78 16.54 -20.93 12.55
N LEU A 79 16.90 -19.67 12.35
CA LEU A 79 17.50 -19.22 11.09
C LEU A 79 19.04 -19.18 11.12
N LEU A 80 19.67 -19.25 12.29
CA LEU A 80 21.13 -19.25 12.34
C LEU A 80 21.71 -20.35 11.46
N GLY A 81 22.70 -19.99 10.66
CA GLY A 81 23.37 -20.93 9.78
C GLY A 81 22.71 -21.12 8.42
N LYS A 82 21.53 -20.56 8.23
CA LYS A 82 20.82 -20.69 6.96
C LYS A 82 21.26 -19.62 5.97
N ASP A 83 20.95 -19.86 4.70
CA ASP A 83 21.33 -18.97 3.60
C ASP A 83 20.27 -17.88 3.45
N ALA A 84 20.66 -16.62 3.64
CA ALA A 84 19.74 -15.48 3.50
C ALA A 84 19.20 -15.36 2.08
N ALA A 85 19.89 -15.88 1.09
CA ALA A 85 19.43 -15.82 -0.31
C ALA A 85 18.31 -16.82 -0.59
N ASP A 86 18.09 -17.80 0.27
CA ASP A 86 17.02 -18.78 0.08
C ASP A 86 15.76 -18.28 0.78
N GLN A 87 15.18 -17.23 0.21
CA GLN A 87 14.06 -16.50 0.81
C GLN A 87 12.87 -17.42 1.14
N LYS A 88 12.52 -18.25 0.15
CA LYS A 88 11.37 -19.13 0.31
C LYS A 88 11.55 -20.08 1.48
N ALA A 89 12.75 -20.65 1.61
CA ALA A 89 13.03 -21.56 2.72
C ALA A 89 12.96 -20.84 4.07
N LEU A 90 13.52 -19.63 4.15
CA LEU A 90 13.48 -18.87 5.40
C LEU A 90 12.05 -18.52 5.79
N ASP A 91 11.27 -18.01 4.82
CA ASP A 91 9.91 -17.60 5.10
C ASP A 91 9.05 -18.79 5.51
N HIS A 92 9.17 -19.90 4.78
CA HIS A 92 8.40 -21.11 5.12
C HIS A 92 8.79 -21.65 6.48
N ALA A 93 10.08 -21.59 6.84
CA ALA A 93 10.51 -22.05 8.17
C ALA A 93 9.87 -21.22 9.27
N MET A 94 9.82 -19.90 9.09
CA MET A 94 9.17 -19.02 10.09
C MET A 94 7.66 -19.25 10.17
N ILE A 95 7.01 -19.42 9.03
CA ILE A 95 5.57 -19.70 8.98
C ILE A 95 5.26 -21.01 9.69
N GLU A 96 6.06 -22.03 9.42
CA GLU A 96 5.88 -23.34 10.05
C GLU A 96 6.14 -23.29 11.57
N LEU A 97 7.15 -22.52 11.98
CA LEU A 97 7.43 -22.33 13.40
C LEU A 97 6.24 -21.67 14.11
N ASP A 98 5.63 -20.70 13.47
CA ASP A 98 4.44 -20.03 14.01
C ASP A 98 3.30 -21.03 14.14
N GLY A 99 3.02 -21.78 13.09
CA GLY A 99 2.04 -22.85 13.08
C GLY A 99 0.58 -22.43 13.14
N THR A 100 0.27 -21.12 13.16
CA THR A 100 -1.12 -20.65 13.18
C THR A 100 -1.50 -20.08 11.82
N GLU A 101 -2.79 -20.00 11.57
CA GLU A 101 -3.27 -19.53 10.27
C GLU A 101 -2.96 -18.07 10.02
N ASN A 102 -3.03 -17.24 11.07
CA ASN A 102 -2.87 -15.80 10.95
C ASN A 102 -1.59 -15.25 11.57
N LYS A 103 -0.60 -16.13 11.83
CA LYS A 103 0.68 -15.76 12.41
C LYS A 103 0.56 -15.19 13.83
N ALA A 104 -0.41 -15.70 14.58
CA ALA A 104 -0.71 -15.18 15.91
C ALA A 104 0.35 -15.51 16.94
N LYS A 105 1.11 -16.59 16.75
CA LYS A 105 2.08 -17.01 17.75
C LYS A 105 3.33 -16.14 17.74
N LEU A 106 3.92 -15.93 16.58
CA LEU A 106 5.15 -15.12 16.47
C LEU A 106 4.85 -13.66 16.18
N GLY A 107 3.75 -13.40 15.47
CA GLY A 107 3.39 -12.05 15.00
C GLY A 107 3.82 -11.83 13.58
N ALA A 108 2.89 -11.38 12.74
CA ALA A 108 3.21 -11.05 11.35
C ALA A 108 4.27 -9.97 11.28
N ASN A 109 4.25 -9.02 12.22
CA ASN A 109 5.25 -7.94 12.26
C ASN A 109 6.66 -8.52 12.49
N ALA A 110 6.80 -9.49 13.39
CA ALA A 110 8.11 -10.10 13.64
C ALA A 110 8.60 -10.86 12.41
N ILE A 111 7.73 -11.68 11.81
CA ILE A 111 8.11 -12.48 10.64
C ILE A 111 8.48 -11.58 9.47
N LEU A 112 7.66 -10.55 9.22
CA LEU A 112 7.90 -9.67 8.08
C LEU A 112 9.22 -8.91 8.22
N ALA A 113 9.51 -8.37 9.39
CA ALA A 113 10.74 -7.60 9.57
C ALA A 113 11.97 -8.47 9.26
N VAL A 114 11.98 -9.72 9.72
CA VAL A 114 13.09 -10.62 9.44
C VAL A 114 13.12 -11.02 7.98
N SER A 115 11.96 -11.30 7.38
CA SER A 115 11.86 -11.66 5.98
C SER A 115 12.46 -10.59 5.08
N LEU A 116 12.11 -9.33 5.33
CA LEU A 116 12.61 -8.22 4.52
C LEU A 116 14.09 -7.93 4.81
N ALA A 117 14.49 -8.02 6.06
CA ALA A 117 15.91 -7.81 6.42
C ALA A 117 16.79 -8.86 5.74
N ALA A 118 16.32 -10.11 5.70
CA ALA A 118 17.07 -11.18 5.02
C ALA A 118 17.22 -10.88 3.52
N ALA A 119 16.15 -10.39 2.88
CA ALA A 119 16.21 -10.05 1.45
C ALA A 119 17.24 -8.94 1.20
N LYS A 120 17.27 -7.93 2.08
CA LYS A 120 18.24 -6.84 1.93
C LYS A 120 19.67 -7.33 2.12
N ALA A 121 19.89 -8.18 3.13
CA ALA A 121 21.22 -8.75 3.35
C ALA A 121 21.67 -9.59 2.15
N ALA A 122 20.76 -10.40 1.62
CA ALA A 122 21.08 -11.24 0.45
C ALA A 122 21.41 -10.40 -0.78
N ALA A 123 20.67 -9.32 -1.02
CA ALA A 123 20.95 -8.42 -2.13
C ALA A 123 22.35 -7.83 -2.00
N GLN A 124 22.70 -7.35 -0.81
CA GLN A 124 24.05 -6.81 -0.57
C GLN A 124 25.13 -7.86 -0.80
N ALA A 125 24.89 -9.09 -0.32
CA ALA A 125 25.88 -10.16 -0.50
C ALA A 125 26.10 -10.50 -1.97
N LYS A 126 25.05 -10.41 -2.79
CA LYS A 126 25.16 -10.62 -4.23
C LYS A 126 25.73 -9.39 -4.95
N GLY A 127 25.83 -8.26 -4.28
CA GLY A 127 26.32 -7.03 -4.90
C GLY A 127 25.32 -6.42 -5.85
N VAL A 128 24.03 -6.61 -5.63
CA VAL A 128 22.98 -6.07 -6.50
C VAL A 128 22.01 -5.20 -5.69
N PRO A 129 21.32 -4.25 -6.36
CA PRO A 129 20.29 -3.48 -5.68
C PRO A 129 19.12 -4.38 -5.26
N LEU A 130 18.38 -3.93 -4.25
CA LEU A 130 17.27 -4.73 -3.72
C LEU A 130 16.23 -5.03 -4.82
N TYR A 131 15.90 -4.05 -5.67
CA TYR A 131 14.91 -4.31 -6.71
C TYR A 131 15.33 -5.44 -7.65
N ALA A 132 16.64 -5.57 -7.92
CA ALA A 132 17.15 -6.65 -8.79
C ALA A 132 17.03 -8.00 -8.08
N HIS A 133 17.34 -8.04 -6.79
CA HIS A 133 17.19 -9.28 -6.02
C HIS A 133 15.72 -9.68 -5.96
N ILE A 134 14.81 -8.72 -5.75
CA ILE A 134 13.38 -9.00 -5.72
C ILE A 134 12.92 -9.55 -7.08
N ALA A 135 13.41 -8.98 -8.18
CA ALA A 135 13.05 -9.50 -9.50
C ALA A 135 13.51 -10.96 -9.66
N ASP A 136 14.70 -11.29 -9.16
CA ASP A 136 15.18 -12.68 -9.19
C ASP A 136 14.25 -13.58 -8.38
N LEU A 137 13.89 -13.17 -7.16
CA LEU A 137 12.97 -13.94 -6.32
C LEU A 137 11.60 -14.11 -6.97
N ASN A 138 11.18 -13.11 -7.71
CA ASN A 138 9.87 -13.11 -8.39
C ASN A 138 9.89 -13.97 -9.66
N GLY A 139 11.06 -14.43 -10.09
CA GLY A 139 11.18 -15.21 -11.32
C GLY A 139 11.13 -14.39 -12.58
N THR A 140 11.34 -13.08 -12.47
CA THR A 140 11.29 -12.15 -13.61
C THR A 140 12.53 -11.26 -13.64
N PRO A 141 13.75 -11.85 -13.65
CA PRO A 141 14.96 -11.04 -13.59
C PRO A 141 15.04 -10.06 -14.76
N GLY A 142 15.41 -8.83 -14.45
CA GLY A 142 15.57 -7.80 -15.46
C GLY A 142 14.28 -7.19 -15.98
N GLN A 143 13.12 -7.62 -15.51
CA GLN A 143 11.84 -7.10 -15.98
C GLN A 143 11.34 -6.05 -14.98
N TYR A 144 11.60 -4.79 -15.28
CA TYR A 144 11.29 -3.68 -14.39
C TYR A 144 10.32 -2.71 -15.02
N SER A 145 9.58 -1.98 -14.18
CA SER A 145 8.87 -0.78 -14.61
C SER A 145 8.86 0.22 -13.47
N MET A 146 8.80 1.50 -13.80
CA MET A 146 8.58 2.53 -12.79
C MET A 146 7.08 2.61 -12.54
N PRO A 147 6.66 2.60 -11.29
CA PRO A 147 5.22 2.61 -10.99
C PRO A 147 4.61 3.99 -11.17
N VAL A 148 3.35 4.02 -11.58
CA VAL A 148 2.55 5.23 -11.53
C VAL A 148 2.23 5.53 -10.07
N PRO A 149 2.55 6.72 -9.56
CA PRO A 149 2.21 7.04 -8.17
C PRO A 149 0.76 7.47 -8.07
N MET A 150 0.05 6.88 -7.11
CA MET A 150 -1.31 7.25 -6.77
C MET A 150 -1.22 8.09 -5.49
N MET A 151 -1.27 9.40 -5.65
CA MET A 151 -0.90 10.34 -4.59
C MET A 151 -2.13 10.84 -3.86
N ASN A 152 -2.24 10.47 -2.58
CA ASN A 152 -3.38 10.82 -1.74
C ASN A 152 -3.28 12.29 -1.32
N ILE A 153 -4.09 13.18 -1.91
CA ILE A 153 -3.98 14.61 -1.61
C ILE A 153 -5.15 15.19 -0.81
N ILE A 154 -6.31 14.49 -0.77
CA ILE A 154 -7.40 14.88 0.15
C ILE A 154 -7.87 13.65 0.90
N ASN A 155 -8.06 13.79 2.20
CA ASN A 155 -8.50 12.74 3.10
C ASN A 155 -9.90 13.00 3.61
N GLY A 156 -10.65 11.91 3.80
CA GLY A 156 -11.93 11.92 4.49
C GLY A 156 -12.03 10.66 5.35
N GLY A 157 -13.22 10.26 5.71
CA GLY A 157 -13.47 9.03 6.44
C GLY A 157 -12.63 8.93 7.71
N GLU A 158 -12.00 7.77 7.89
CA GLU A 158 -11.17 7.51 9.08
C GLU A 158 -9.88 8.32 9.08
N HIS A 159 -9.46 8.86 7.95
CA HIS A 159 -8.22 9.63 7.86
C HIS A 159 -8.43 11.12 8.13
N ALA A 160 -9.65 11.54 8.50
CA ALA A 160 -9.94 12.96 8.68
C ALA A 160 -11.13 13.14 9.62
N ASP A 161 -11.22 14.30 10.23
CA ASP A 161 -12.36 14.70 11.03
C ASP A 161 -13.13 15.75 10.24
N ASN A 162 -13.89 15.29 9.25
CA ASN A 162 -14.64 16.18 8.37
C ASN A 162 -15.90 15.47 7.83
N ASN A 163 -16.64 16.13 6.96
CA ASN A 163 -17.89 15.61 6.39
C ASN A 163 -17.71 14.80 5.13
N VAL A 164 -16.47 14.45 4.77
CA VAL A 164 -16.19 13.71 3.55
C VAL A 164 -16.10 12.23 3.93
N ASP A 165 -16.98 11.41 3.36
CA ASP A 165 -17.07 9.99 3.74
C ASP A 165 -16.02 9.11 3.05
N ILE A 166 -15.69 9.41 1.80
CA ILE A 166 -14.66 8.66 1.07
C ILE A 166 -13.31 8.97 1.69
N GLN A 167 -12.53 7.93 1.94
CA GLN A 167 -11.34 8.05 2.78
C GLN A 167 -10.17 8.74 2.09
N GLU A 168 -9.95 8.48 0.79
CA GLU A 168 -8.80 9.06 0.09
C GLU A 168 -9.19 9.46 -1.31
N PHE A 169 -8.67 10.63 -1.73
CA PHE A 169 -8.80 11.13 -3.09
C PHE A 169 -7.39 11.32 -3.63
N MET A 170 -7.10 10.68 -4.75
CA MET A 170 -5.73 10.60 -5.26
C MET A 170 -5.64 11.17 -6.66
N VAL A 171 -4.47 11.75 -6.97
CA VAL A 171 -4.12 12.12 -8.35
C VAL A 171 -3.09 11.12 -8.88
N GLN A 172 -3.19 10.84 -10.18
CA GLN A 172 -2.31 9.90 -10.88
C GLN A 172 -1.81 10.58 -12.15
N PRO A 173 -0.53 10.99 -12.19
CA PRO A 173 0.00 11.68 -13.37
C PRO A 173 0.32 10.70 -14.51
N VAL A 174 -0.71 10.12 -15.09
CA VAL A 174 -0.57 9.06 -16.10
C VAL A 174 0.02 9.57 -17.42
N GLY A 175 -0.09 10.88 -17.68
CA GLY A 175 0.46 11.46 -18.90
C GLY A 175 1.92 11.86 -18.82
N ALA A 176 2.57 11.68 -17.68
CA ALA A 176 3.98 12.01 -17.53
C ALA A 176 4.85 11.09 -18.38
N LYS A 177 5.97 11.59 -18.86
CA LYS A 177 6.86 10.79 -19.70
C LYS A 177 7.78 9.88 -18.90
N ASN A 178 7.97 10.16 -17.62
CA ASN A 178 8.78 9.31 -16.73
C ASN A 178 8.35 9.56 -15.29
N PHE A 179 8.93 8.78 -14.36
CA PHE A 179 8.54 8.91 -12.97
C PHE A 179 8.91 10.27 -12.38
N ALA A 180 10.09 10.79 -12.72
CA ALA A 180 10.50 12.09 -12.19
C ALA A 180 9.50 13.17 -12.57
N GLU A 181 9.01 13.16 -13.82
CA GLU A 181 7.98 14.11 -14.26
C GLU A 181 6.67 13.88 -13.53
N ALA A 182 6.30 12.61 -13.32
CA ALA A 182 5.07 12.31 -12.58
C ALA A 182 5.15 12.88 -11.16
N LEU A 183 6.29 12.72 -10.50
CA LEU A 183 6.46 13.24 -9.16
C LEU A 183 6.39 14.77 -9.13
N ARG A 184 7.02 15.42 -10.12
CA ARG A 184 6.97 16.88 -10.22
C ARG A 184 5.54 17.36 -10.41
N MET A 185 4.79 16.72 -11.31
CA MET A 185 3.38 17.09 -11.53
C MET A 185 2.57 16.96 -10.24
N GLY A 186 2.78 15.85 -9.52
CA GLY A 186 2.08 15.66 -8.25
C GLY A 186 2.40 16.74 -7.24
N ALA A 187 3.68 17.11 -7.10
CA ALA A 187 4.09 18.13 -6.15
C ALA A 187 3.49 19.49 -6.52
N GLU A 188 3.47 19.82 -7.81
CA GLU A 188 2.87 21.09 -8.25
C GLU A 188 1.38 21.12 -7.97
N ILE A 189 0.67 20.02 -8.26
CA ILE A 189 -0.76 19.93 -7.96
C ILE A 189 -0.99 20.07 -6.45
N PHE A 190 -0.17 19.42 -5.65
CA PHE A 190 -0.28 19.50 -4.19
C PHE A 190 -0.21 20.96 -3.71
N HIS A 191 0.75 21.72 -4.20
CA HIS A 191 0.89 23.11 -3.79
C HIS A 191 -0.24 24.00 -4.32
N HIS A 192 -0.71 23.73 -5.54
CA HIS A 192 -1.87 24.46 -6.06
C HIS A 192 -3.14 24.13 -5.28
N LEU A 193 -3.30 22.86 -4.85
CA LEU A 193 -4.44 22.48 -4.02
C LEU A 193 -4.40 23.22 -2.70
N LYS A 194 -3.22 23.35 -2.09
CA LYS A 194 -3.08 24.11 -0.85
C LYS A 194 -3.61 25.54 -1.05
N ALA A 195 -3.23 26.18 -2.17
CA ALA A 195 -3.69 27.54 -2.46
C ALA A 195 -5.20 27.59 -2.70
N VAL A 196 -5.76 26.62 -3.41
CA VAL A 196 -7.21 26.54 -3.64
C VAL A 196 -7.96 26.45 -2.31
N LEU A 197 -7.48 25.57 -1.41
CA LEU A 197 -8.15 25.39 -0.12
C LEU A 197 -8.03 26.65 0.74
N LYS A 198 -6.87 27.28 0.75
CA LYS A 198 -6.69 28.54 1.49
C LYS A 198 -7.62 29.64 0.98
N ALA A 199 -7.77 29.75 -0.35
CA ALA A 199 -8.65 30.75 -0.95
C ALA A 199 -10.10 30.54 -0.55
N ARG A 200 -10.49 29.31 -0.24
CA ARG A 200 -11.83 28.99 0.25
C ARG A 200 -11.97 29.12 1.77
N GLY A 201 -10.90 29.53 2.45
CA GLY A 201 -10.89 29.66 3.92
C GLY A 201 -10.83 28.33 4.64
N LEU A 202 -10.31 27.29 4.00
CA LEU A 202 -10.29 25.95 4.57
C LEU A 202 -8.93 25.61 5.16
N ASN A 203 -8.91 24.69 6.10
CA ASN A 203 -7.70 24.22 6.78
C ASN A 203 -6.81 23.46 5.80
N THR A 204 -5.50 23.72 5.86
CA THR A 204 -4.52 23.01 5.04
C THR A 204 -3.53 22.19 5.86
N ALA A 205 -3.89 21.85 7.10
CA ALA A 205 -3.11 20.89 7.87
C ALA A 205 -3.18 19.52 7.19
N VAL A 206 -2.11 18.75 7.31
CA VAL A 206 -2.04 17.44 6.66
C VAL A 206 -2.24 16.32 7.67
N GLY A 207 -2.80 15.22 7.19
CA GLY A 207 -3.01 14.03 8.00
C GLY A 207 -1.81 13.09 8.01
N ASP A 208 -2.03 11.88 8.48
CA ASP A 208 -0.97 10.88 8.68
C ASP A 208 -0.22 10.54 7.41
N GLU A 209 -0.88 10.62 6.26
CA GLU A 209 -0.26 10.24 4.99
C GLU A 209 0.14 11.45 4.14
N GLY A 210 0.06 12.66 4.73
CA GLY A 210 0.51 13.88 4.07
C GLY A 210 -0.55 14.59 3.25
N GLY A 211 -1.76 14.05 3.13
CA GLY A 211 -2.84 14.70 2.39
C GLY A 211 -3.60 15.68 3.25
N PHE A 212 -4.24 16.67 2.62
CA PHE A 212 -5.03 17.67 3.32
C PHE A 212 -6.35 17.05 3.83
N ALA A 213 -6.86 17.58 4.93
CA ALA A 213 -8.12 17.10 5.49
C ALA A 213 -9.10 18.26 5.74
N PRO A 214 -9.43 19.01 4.69
CA PRO A 214 -10.34 20.15 4.85
C PRO A 214 -11.77 19.69 5.07
N ASN A 215 -12.59 20.51 5.74
CA ASN A 215 -13.98 20.18 5.95
C ASN A 215 -14.82 20.63 4.73
N LEU A 216 -14.77 19.81 3.70
CA LEU A 216 -15.53 20.06 2.47
C LEU A 216 -16.96 19.53 2.64
N SER A 217 -17.86 20.00 1.79
CA SER A 217 -19.28 19.74 1.96
C SER A 217 -19.71 18.36 1.47
N SER A 218 -18.91 17.74 0.58
CA SER A 218 -19.30 16.46 -0.01
C SER A 218 -18.09 15.81 -0.65
N ASN A 219 -18.25 14.56 -1.05
CA ASN A 219 -17.22 13.87 -1.84
C ASN A 219 -16.99 14.57 -3.16
N GLU A 220 -18.08 15.01 -3.81
CA GLU A 220 -17.93 15.69 -5.10
C GLU A 220 -17.26 17.05 -4.97
N ASP A 221 -17.45 17.73 -3.84
CA ASP A 221 -16.75 18.98 -3.57
C ASP A 221 -15.24 18.77 -3.49
N ALA A 222 -14.82 17.63 -2.91
CA ALA A 222 -13.39 17.27 -2.88
C ALA A 222 -12.86 17.07 -4.31
N LEU A 223 -13.61 16.36 -5.14
CA LEU A 223 -13.20 16.15 -6.53
C LEU A 223 -13.11 17.47 -7.29
N ALA A 224 -14.05 18.38 -7.06
CA ALA A 224 -14.05 19.69 -7.71
C ALA A 224 -12.84 20.52 -7.31
N ALA A 225 -12.45 20.48 -6.03
CA ALA A 225 -11.26 21.20 -5.56
C ALA A 225 -10.00 20.67 -6.22
N ILE A 226 -9.90 19.34 -6.34
CA ILE A 226 -8.75 18.74 -7.02
C ILE A 226 -8.71 19.11 -8.49
N ALA A 227 -9.87 19.08 -9.17
CA ALA A 227 -9.94 19.46 -10.58
C ALA A 227 -9.44 20.88 -10.78
N GLU A 228 -9.84 21.80 -9.89
CA GLU A 228 -9.38 23.18 -9.95
C GLU A 228 -7.86 23.27 -9.77
N ALA A 229 -7.31 22.50 -8.83
CA ALA A 229 -5.87 22.51 -8.58
C ALA A 229 -5.09 21.97 -9.78
N VAL A 230 -5.59 20.92 -10.42
CA VAL A 230 -4.94 20.33 -11.60
C VAL A 230 -4.89 21.38 -12.72
N GLU A 231 -6.02 22.05 -12.95
CA GLU A 231 -6.09 23.08 -13.99
C GLU A 231 -5.15 24.24 -13.69
N LYS A 232 -5.12 24.71 -12.44
CA LYS A 232 -4.23 25.81 -12.05
C LYS A 232 -2.76 25.44 -12.15
N ALA A 233 -2.44 24.17 -11.98
CA ALA A 233 -1.07 23.69 -12.16
C ALA A 233 -0.67 23.61 -13.64
N GLY A 234 -1.62 23.78 -14.55
CA GLY A 234 -1.34 23.79 -15.98
C GLY A 234 -1.48 22.42 -16.65
N TYR A 235 -2.15 21.48 -15.99
CA TYR A 235 -2.32 20.14 -16.53
C TYR A 235 -3.77 19.90 -16.94
N LYS A 236 -3.95 18.99 -17.89
CA LYS A 236 -5.29 18.63 -18.37
C LYS A 236 -5.82 17.45 -17.60
N LEU A 237 -6.91 17.66 -16.89
CA LEU A 237 -7.57 16.59 -16.16
C LEU A 237 -8.14 15.57 -17.16
N GLY A 238 -7.79 14.32 -16.97
CA GLY A 238 -8.18 13.24 -17.87
C GLY A 238 -7.07 12.81 -18.80
N ASP A 239 -6.33 13.75 -19.37
CA ASP A 239 -5.23 13.44 -20.30
C ASP A 239 -3.90 13.30 -19.56
N ASP A 240 -3.55 14.34 -18.81
CA ASP A 240 -2.28 14.37 -18.08
C ASP A 240 -2.39 13.69 -16.73
N VAL A 241 -3.53 13.88 -16.06
CA VAL A 241 -3.75 13.46 -14.67
C VAL A 241 -5.13 12.83 -14.59
N THR A 242 -5.19 11.62 -14.05
CA THR A 242 -6.46 10.97 -13.72
C THR A 242 -6.61 10.93 -12.21
N LEU A 243 -7.76 10.48 -11.75
CA LEU A 243 -8.09 10.45 -10.33
C LEU A 243 -8.35 9.03 -9.86
N ALA A 244 -8.18 8.82 -8.56
CA ALA A 244 -8.50 7.55 -7.94
C ALA A 244 -9.11 7.80 -6.57
N LEU A 245 -9.93 6.85 -6.13
CA LEU A 245 -10.56 6.89 -4.82
C LEU A 245 -10.18 5.66 -4.01
N ASP A 246 -10.09 5.85 -2.69
CA ASP A 246 -10.17 4.76 -1.74
C ASP A 246 -11.39 5.03 -0.88
N CYS A 247 -12.45 4.29 -1.13
CA CYS A 247 -13.71 4.50 -0.40
C CYS A 247 -13.64 3.98 1.02
N ALA A 248 -12.86 2.92 1.26
CA ALA A 248 -12.82 2.23 2.55
C ALA A 248 -14.24 1.95 3.03
N SER A 249 -15.05 1.34 2.16
CA SER A 249 -16.50 1.29 2.34
C SER A 249 -16.96 0.51 3.56
N SER A 250 -16.10 -0.38 4.10
CA SER A 250 -16.43 -1.10 5.33
C SER A 250 -16.64 -0.14 6.49
N GLU A 251 -16.04 1.05 6.45
CA GLU A 251 -16.17 2.02 7.53
C GLU A 251 -17.56 2.64 7.61
N PHE A 252 -18.31 2.68 6.51
CA PHE A 252 -19.66 3.21 6.54
C PHE A 252 -20.75 2.20 6.14
N PHE A 253 -20.42 0.93 6.16
CA PHE A 253 -21.37 -0.15 5.89
C PHE A 253 -22.01 -0.54 7.21
N LYS A 254 -23.32 -0.27 7.34
CA LYS A 254 -24.06 -0.48 8.59
C LYS A 254 -25.39 -1.14 8.26
N ASP A 255 -25.67 -2.25 8.91
CA ASP A 255 -26.97 -2.95 8.77
C ASP A 255 -27.30 -3.23 7.30
N GLY A 256 -26.31 -3.65 6.53
CA GLY A 256 -26.48 -4.00 5.12
C GLY A 256 -26.62 -2.82 4.19
N LYS A 257 -26.36 -1.60 4.67
CA LYS A 257 -26.49 -0.37 3.87
C LYS A 257 -25.21 0.44 3.91
N TYR A 258 -25.01 1.22 2.87
CA TYR A 258 -23.89 2.17 2.78
C TYR A 258 -24.39 3.56 3.20
N ASP A 259 -23.96 3.98 4.37
CA ASP A 259 -24.46 5.19 5.01
C ASP A 259 -23.44 6.31 4.89
N LEU A 260 -23.65 7.20 3.90
CA LEU A 260 -22.81 8.38 3.73
C LEU A 260 -23.32 9.51 4.58
N GLU A 261 -22.96 9.50 5.86
CA GLU A 261 -23.48 10.45 6.85
C GLU A 261 -23.19 11.89 6.48
N GLY A 262 -22.00 12.15 5.90
CA GLY A 262 -21.63 13.51 5.53
C GLY A 262 -22.50 14.10 4.43
N GLU A 263 -23.13 13.25 3.63
CA GLU A 263 -24.04 13.70 2.58
C GLU A 263 -25.51 13.46 2.89
N GLY A 264 -25.78 12.82 4.04
CA GLY A 264 -27.15 12.51 4.41
C GLY A 264 -27.83 11.49 3.52
N LYS A 265 -27.06 10.55 2.96
CA LYS A 265 -27.57 9.56 2.00
C LYS A 265 -27.28 8.16 2.49
N VAL A 266 -28.27 7.27 2.32
CA VAL A 266 -28.13 5.85 2.65
C VAL A 266 -28.48 5.04 1.41
N PHE A 267 -27.59 4.13 1.03
CA PHE A 267 -27.75 3.33 -0.19
C PHE A 267 -27.74 1.84 0.14
N ASP A 268 -28.51 1.06 -0.63
CA ASP A 268 -28.21 -0.37 -0.72
C ASP A 268 -27.00 -0.54 -1.67
N ALA A 269 -26.56 -1.79 -1.87
CA ALA A 269 -25.37 -2.01 -2.69
C ALA A 269 -25.54 -1.52 -4.13
N ALA A 270 -26.71 -1.78 -4.72
CA ALA A 270 -26.96 -1.35 -6.11
C ALA A 270 -26.98 0.18 -6.20
N GLY A 271 -27.58 0.84 -5.22
CA GLY A 271 -27.62 2.30 -5.19
C GLY A 271 -26.23 2.91 -5.01
N PHE A 272 -25.40 2.30 -4.17
CA PHE A 272 -24.04 2.82 -3.99
C PHE A 272 -23.18 2.59 -5.24
N ALA A 273 -23.38 1.45 -5.92
CA ALA A 273 -22.70 1.22 -7.20
C ALA A 273 -23.10 2.30 -8.22
N ASP A 274 -24.38 2.68 -8.26
CA ASP A 274 -24.85 3.77 -9.13
C ASP A 274 -24.20 5.10 -8.74
N TYR A 275 -24.06 5.36 -7.44
CA TYR A 275 -23.43 6.59 -6.96
C TYR A 275 -21.98 6.65 -7.44
N LEU A 276 -21.23 5.55 -7.28
CA LEU A 276 -19.83 5.52 -7.73
C LEU A 276 -19.74 5.63 -9.25
N ALA A 277 -20.62 4.94 -9.98
CA ALA A 277 -20.62 5.04 -11.45
C ALA A 277 -20.87 6.48 -11.90
N GLY A 278 -21.76 7.18 -11.21
CA GLY A 278 -22.02 8.59 -11.51
C GLY A 278 -20.79 9.46 -11.32
N LEU A 279 -20.01 9.22 -10.27
CA LEU A 279 -18.78 9.98 -10.06
C LEU A 279 -17.79 9.72 -11.20
N THR A 280 -17.69 8.48 -11.68
CA THR A 280 -16.76 8.16 -12.77
C THR A 280 -17.19 8.78 -14.10
N GLN A 281 -18.47 9.09 -14.25
CA GLN A 281 -18.96 9.76 -15.46
C GLN A 281 -18.66 11.25 -15.43
N ARG A 282 -18.60 11.85 -14.25
CA ARG A 282 -18.39 13.29 -14.11
C ARG A 282 -16.93 13.69 -13.95
N TYR A 283 -16.10 12.75 -13.49
CA TYR A 283 -14.66 12.99 -13.25
C TYR A 283 -13.86 11.82 -13.82
N PRO A 284 -12.61 12.03 -14.24
CA PRO A 284 -11.82 10.94 -14.83
C PRO A 284 -11.21 10.05 -13.74
N ILE A 285 -12.09 9.36 -13.03
CA ILE A 285 -11.70 8.40 -11.97
C ILE A 285 -11.49 7.05 -12.65
N ILE A 286 -10.25 6.55 -12.63
CA ILE A 286 -9.93 5.30 -13.29
C ILE A 286 -9.60 4.17 -12.31
N SER A 287 -9.68 4.45 -11.01
CA SER A 287 -9.40 3.42 -10.00
C SER A 287 -10.22 3.72 -8.75
N ILE A 288 -10.88 2.69 -8.23
CA ILE A 288 -11.63 2.77 -6.98
C ILE A 288 -11.22 1.59 -6.11
N GLU A 289 -10.73 1.89 -4.92
CA GLU A 289 -10.32 0.90 -3.93
C GLU A 289 -11.45 0.70 -2.93
N ASP A 290 -11.75 -0.57 -2.64
CA ASP A 290 -12.74 -0.95 -1.63
C ASP A 290 -14.06 -0.18 -1.78
N GLY A 291 -14.59 -0.27 -3.00
CA GLY A 291 -15.87 0.38 -3.31
C GLY A 291 -17.07 -0.29 -2.64
N MET A 292 -16.88 -1.49 -2.07
CA MET A 292 -17.92 -2.18 -1.29
C MET A 292 -17.28 -2.75 -0.03
N ASP A 293 -18.11 -3.13 0.92
CA ASP A 293 -17.67 -3.74 2.17
C ASP A 293 -16.97 -5.08 1.89
N GLU A 294 -15.97 -5.41 2.71
CA GLU A 294 -15.18 -6.61 2.52
C GLU A 294 -16.00 -7.91 2.58
N SER A 295 -17.15 -7.89 3.22
CA SER A 295 -18.01 -9.08 3.31
C SER A 295 -19.14 -9.08 2.29
N ASP A 296 -19.35 -7.98 1.57
CA ASP A 296 -20.48 -7.81 0.64
C ASP A 296 -20.06 -8.26 -0.76
N TRP A 297 -19.88 -9.56 -0.93
CA TRP A 297 -19.38 -10.09 -2.20
C TRP A 297 -20.39 -9.96 -3.33
N ALA A 298 -21.68 -10.03 -3.02
CA ALA A 298 -22.71 -9.77 -4.03
C ALA A 298 -22.65 -8.31 -4.49
N GLY A 299 -22.46 -7.38 -3.56
CA GLY A 299 -22.30 -5.98 -3.92
C GLY A 299 -21.06 -5.74 -4.77
N TRP A 300 -19.94 -6.38 -4.40
CA TRP A 300 -18.72 -6.32 -5.19
C TRP A 300 -18.92 -6.83 -6.61
N LYS A 301 -19.65 -7.93 -6.75
CA LYS A 301 -19.93 -8.50 -8.08
C LYS A 301 -20.75 -7.51 -8.90
N GLY A 302 -21.78 -6.91 -8.29
CA GLY A 302 -22.59 -5.91 -8.98
C GLY A 302 -21.78 -4.71 -9.44
N LEU A 303 -20.89 -4.22 -8.58
CA LEU A 303 -20.03 -3.09 -8.94
C LEU A 303 -19.07 -3.49 -10.08
N THR A 304 -18.48 -4.68 -9.99
CA THR A 304 -17.56 -5.14 -11.02
C THR A 304 -18.25 -5.24 -12.38
N ASP A 305 -19.44 -5.84 -12.39
CA ASP A 305 -20.21 -5.96 -13.62
C ASP A 305 -20.59 -4.59 -14.19
N LYS A 306 -20.85 -3.62 -13.32
CA LYS A 306 -21.32 -2.32 -13.75
C LYS A 306 -20.20 -1.45 -14.34
N ILE A 307 -19.04 -1.36 -13.67
CA ILE A 307 -17.99 -0.43 -14.11
C ILE A 307 -16.61 -1.06 -14.26
N GLY A 308 -16.46 -2.35 -13.97
CA GLY A 308 -15.13 -2.99 -13.98
C GLY A 308 -14.46 -3.04 -15.34
N ALA A 309 -15.23 -2.93 -16.44
CA ALA A 309 -14.62 -2.91 -17.77
C ALA A 309 -13.83 -1.65 -18.03
N LYS A 310 -14.17 -0.54 -17.34
CA LYS A 310 -13.53 0.75 -17.58
C LYS A 310 -12.77 1.29 -16.39
N VAL A 311 -13.01 0.75 -15.19
CA VAL A 311 -12.44 1.27 -13.95
C VAL A 311 -11.70 0.15 -13.23
N GLN A 312 -10.50 0.45 -12.76
CA GLN A 312 -9.75 -0.47 -11.92
C GLN A 312 -10.44 -0.56 -10.56
N LEU A 313 -10.81 -1.76 -10.15
CA LEU A 313 -11.50 -1.99 -8.87
C LEU A 313 -10.57 -2.78 -7.97
N VAL A 314 -10.03 -2.09 -6.98
CA VAL A 314 -8.93 -2.60 -6.15
C VAL A 314 -9.49 -3.16 -4.85
N GLY A 315 -9.10 -4.39 -4.50
CA GLY A 315 -9.45 -4.96 -3.20
C GLY A 315 -8.31 -4.80 -2.21
N ASP A 316 -8.53 -4.04 -1.13
CA ASP A 316 -7.62 -3.92 0.00
C ASP A 316 -8.14 -4.79 1.13
N ASP A 317 -9.14 -4.32 1.89
CA ASP A 317 -9.74 -5.13 2.95
C ASP A 317 -10.38 -6.39 2.39
N LEU A 318 -10.80 -6.34 1.14
CA LEU A 318 -11.41 -7.49 0.48
C LEU A 318 -10.46 -8.69 0.39
N PHE A 319 -9.21 -8.45 -0.03
CA PHE A 319 -8.26 -9.53 -0.32
C PHE A 319 -7.15 -9.66 0.73
N VAL A 320 -6.84 -8.62 1.45
CA VAL A 320 -5.80 -8.56 2.49
C VAL A 320 -4.47 -9.24 2.08
N THR A 321 -4.08 -9.06 0.82
CA THR A 321 -2.84 -9.62 0.25
C THR A 321 -2.78 -11.15 0.42
N ASN A 322 -3.92 -11.81 0.48
CA ASN A 322 -4.02 -13.24 0.79
C ASN A 322 -4.39 -14.02 -0.46
N THR A 323 -3.54 -14.97 -0.86
CA THR A 323 -3.74 -15.70 -2.11
C THR A 323 -5.01 -16.56 -2.11
N LYS A 324 -5.40 -17.10 -0.96
CA LYS A 324 -6.60 -17.94 -0.89
C LYS A 324 -7.85 -17.09 -1.17
N ILE A 325 -7.90 -15.90 -0.58
CA ILE A 325 -9.05 -15.01 -0.77
C ILE A 325 -9.03 -14.44 -2.18
N LEU A 326 -7.84 -14.06 -2.67
CA LEU A 326 -7.70 -13.55 -4.03
C LEU A 326 -8.17 -14.59 -5.05
N LYS A 327 -7.78 -15.85 -4.86
CA LYS A 327 -8.18 -16.92 -5.77
C LYS A 327 -9.71 -17.03 -5.84
N GLU A 328 -10.37 -16.96 -4.69
CA GLU A 328 -11.82 -17.00 -4.64
C GLU A 328 -12.44 -15.83 -5.40
N GLY A 329 -11.88 -14.64 -5.21
CA GLY A 329 -12.38 -13.45 -5.92
C GLY A 329 -12.20 -13.55 -7.42
N ILE A 330 -11.06 -14.08 -7.85
CA ILE A 330 -10.79 -14.29 -9.28
C ILE A 330 -11.82 -15.25 -9.87
N GLU A 331 -12.05 -16.36 -9.18
CA GLU A 331 -13.01 -17.38 -9.65
C GLU A 331 -14.43 -16.82 -9.76
N LYS A 332 -14.79 -15.90 -8.87
CA LYS A 332 -16.13 -15.33 -8.86
C LYS A 332 -16.25 -14.04 -9.67
N GLY A 333 -15.16 -13.57 -10.27
CA GLY A 333 -15.19 -12.38 -11.10
C GLY A 333 -15.41 -11.11 -10.30
N ILE A 334 -14.77 -10.99 -9.15
CA ILE A 334 -14.95 -9.89 -8.21
C ILE A 334 -13.71 -9.02 -8.19
N GLY A 335 -13.89 -7.71 -8.42
CA GLY A 335 -12.76 -6.80 -8.54
C GLY A 335 -11.94 -7.07 -9.78
N ASN A 336 -10.85 -6.35 -9.95
CA ASN A 336 -9.90 -6.61 -11.05
C ASN A 336 -8.49 -6.16 -10.70
N SER A 337 -8.25 -5.88 -9.41
CA SER A 337 -6.95 -5.42 -8.92
C SER A 337 -6.82 -5.75 -7.44
N ILE A 338 -5.60 -5.90 -6.97
CA ILE A 338 -5.32 -6.15 -5.55
C ILE A 338 -4.36 -5.09 -5.03
N LEU A 339 -4.65 -4.58 -3.83
CA LEU A 339 -3.72 -3.75 -3.10
C LEU A 339 -2.77 -4.67 -2.34
N ILE A 340 -1.48 -4.40 -2.45
CA ILE A 340 -0.43 -5.25 -1.87
C ILE A 340 0.17 -4.53 -0.67
N LYS A 341 -0.09 -5.05 0.52
CA LYS A 341 0.48 -4.56 1.77
C LYS A 341 1.16 -5.75 2.44
N PHE A 342 2.48 -5.82 2.36
CA PHE A 342 3.17 -7.03 2.79
C PHE A 342 2.96 -7.37 4.26
N ASN A 343 2.60 -6.40 5.10
CA ASN A 343 2.33 -6.72 6.51
C ASN A 343 0.94 -7.35 6.73
N GLN A 344 0.04 -7.29 5.74
CA GLN A 344 -1.26 -7.96 5.86
C GLN A 344 -1.10 -9.48 5.78
N ILE A 345 -0.04 -9.95 5.14
CA ILE A 345 0.22 -11.38 5.01
C ILE A 345 1.46 -11.81 5.80
N GLY A 346 2.51 -11.01 5.86
CA GLY A 346 3.59 -11.17 6.80
C GLY A 346 4.89 -11.76 6.29
N SER A 347 5.05 -11.99 4.99
CA SER A 347 6.34 -12.43 4.45
C SER A 347 6.51 -11.96 3.02
N LEU A 348 7.74 -11.82 2.58
CA LEU A 348 8.03 -11.44 1.20
C LEU A 348 7.59 -12.54 0.24
N THR A 349 7.83 -13.80 0.58
CA THR A 349 7.44 -14.92 -0.28
C THR A 349 5.95 -14.91 -0.58
N GLU A 350 5.13 -14.77 0.45
CA GLU A 350 3.67 -14.75 0.26
C GLU A 350 3.22 -13.51 -0.51
N THR A 351 3.90 -12.38 -0.28
CA THR A 351 3.61 -11.15 -1.01
C THR A 351 3.87 -11.34 -2.50
N LEU A 352 5.01 -11.94 -2.86
CA LEU A 352 5.33 -12.20 -4.26
C LEU A 352 4.33 -13.17 -4.88
N GLU A 353 3.90 -14.18 -4.13
CA GLU A 353 2.89 -15.13 -4.62
C GLU A 353 1.57 -14.42 -4.94
N ALA A 354 1.17 -13.46 -4.11
CA ALA A 354 -0.06 -12.72 -4.36
C ALA A 354 0.05 -11.88 -5.63
N ILE A 355 1.19 -11.22 -5.82
CA ILE A 355 1.43 -10.42 -7.03
C ILE A 355 1.41 -11.32 -8.27
N GLN A 356 2.08 -12.47 -8.20
CA GLN A 356 2.12 -13.40 -9.32
C GLN A 356 0.73 -13.93 -9.68
N MET A 357 -0.05 -14.28 -8.66
CA MET A 357 -1.41 -14.78 -8.87
C MET A 357 -2.29 -13.72 -9.53
N ALA A 358 -2.20 -12.48 -9.07
CA ALA A 358 -2.97 -11.38 -9.64
C ALA A 358 -2.62 -11.21 -11.12
N LYS A 359 -1.34 -11.09 -11.42
CA LYS A 359 -0.91 -10.87 -12.80
C LYS A 359 -1.30 -12.02 -13.72
N ALA A 360 -1.19 -13.27 -13.26
CA ALA A 360 -1.56 -14.43 -14.07
C ALA A 360 -3.04 -14.42 -14.41
N ALA A 361 -3.87 -13.83 -13.59
CA ALA A 361 -5.33 -13.77 -13.80
C ALA A 361 -5.76 -12.50 -14.56
N GLY A 362 -4.81 -11.64 -14.95
CA GLY A 362 -5.15 -10.38 -15.61
C GLY A 362 -5.56 -9.27 -14.65
N TYR A 363 -5.40 -9.47 -13.35
CA TYR A 363 -5.62 -8.41 -12.37
C TYR A 363 -4.38 -7.53 -12.29
N THR A 364 -4.56 -6.26 -11.97
CA THR A 364 -3.44 -5.39 -11.68
C THR A 364 -3.08 -5.48 -10.20
N ALA A 365 -1.91 -4.99 -9.85
CA ALA A 365 -1.45 -4.95 -8.47
C ALA A 365 -0.96 -3.55 -8.14
N VAL A 366 -1.33 -3.06 -6.98
CA VAL A 366 -0.91 -1.74 -6.49
C VAL A 366 -0.09 -1.96 -5.22
N ILE A 367 1.18 -1.59 -5.24
CA ILE A 367 2.04 -1.72 -4.07
C ILE A 367 1.73 -0.57 -3.12
N SER A 368 1.49 -0.86 -1.85
CA SER A 368 0.95 0.14 -0.93
C SER A 368 1.70 0.23 0.37
N HIS A 369 1.74 1.44 0.92
CA HIS A 369 2.17 1.72 2.28
C HIS A 369 1.05 1.39 3.27
N ARG A 370 1.31 1.68 4.56
CA ARG A 370 0.28 1.66 5.60
C ARG A 370 0.22 3.04 6.26
N SER A 371 -0.79 3.24 7.13
CA SER A 371 -0.93 4.53 7.84
C SER A 371 0.27 4.80 8.74
N GLY A 372 0.75 3.78 9.44
CA GLY A 372 1.95 3.90 10.26
C GLY A 372 3.15 3.41 9.48
N GLU A 373 4.06 4.33 9.17
CA GLU A 373 5.23 4.04 8.36
C GLU A 373 6.51 4.46 9.07
N THR A 374 7.63 4.08 8.49
CA THR A 374 8.96 4.50 8.92
C THR A 374 9.69 5.06 7.70
N GLU A 375 10.99 5.34 7.85
CA GLU A 375 11.81 5.74 6.69
C GLU A 375 12.12 4.56 5.75
N ASP A 376 11.78 3.34 6.14
CA ASP A 376 12.01 2.16 5.31
C ASP A 376 11.36 2.35 3.94
N SER A 377 12.11 2.16 2.87
CA SER A 377 11.62 2.40 1.51
C SER A 377 11.50 1.11 0.69
N THR A 378 11.43 -0.05 1.36
CA THR A 378 11.39 -1.36 0.69
C THR A 378 10.30 -1.45 -0.37
N ILE A 379 9.13 -0.83 -0.13
CA ILE A 379 8.04 -0.95 -1.10
C ILE A 379 8.38 -0.30 -2.45
N ALA A 380 9.27 0.68 -2.47
CA ALA A 380 9.72 1.24 -3.76
C ALA A 380 10.46 0.19 -4.58
N ASP A 381 11.38 -0.52 -3.96
CA ASP A 381 12.11 -1.59 -4.63
C ASP A 381 11.18 -2.73 -5.02
N LEU A 382 10.20 -3.03 -4.18
CA LEU A 382 9.21 -4.07 -4.48
C LEU A 382 8.41 -3.71 -5.72
N ALA A 383 7.96 -2.47 -5.83
CA ALA A 383 7.16 -2.04 -6.98
C ALA A 383 7.94 -2.15 -8.28
N VAL A 384 9.20 -1.74 -8.27
CA VAL A 384 10.04 -1.80 -9.47
C VAL A 384 10.43 -3.25 -9.80
N GLY A 385 10.86 -4.00 -8.80
CA GLY A 385 11.37 -5.36 -9.01
C GLY A 385 10.31 -6.33 -9.50
N THR A 386 9.06 -6.12 -9.12
CA THR A 386 7.95 -6.96 -9.59
C THR A 386 7.28 -6.40 -10.83
N ALA A 387 7.67 -5.22 -11.28
CA ALA A 387 7.02 -4.51 -12.39
C ALA A 387 5.51 -4.39 -12.14
N ALA A 388 5.14 -4.11 -10.89
CA ALA A 388 3.73 -4.03 -10.52
C ALA A 388 2.99 -2.90 -11.26
N GLY A 389 3.68 -1.81 -11.51
CA GLY A 389 3.13 -0.73 -12.34
C GLY A 389 2.45 0.39 -11.60
N GLN A 390 2.14 0.21 -10.32
CA GLN A 390 1.45 1.25 -9.52
C GLN A 390 1.95 1.21 -8.09
N ILE A 391 2.01 2.39 -7.46
CA ILE A 391 2.38 2.49 -6.05
C ILE A 391 1.47 3.51 -5.37
N LYS A 392 0.98 3.16 -4.19
CA LYS A 392 0.17 4.05 -3.36
C LYS A 392 0.93 4.25 -2.05
N THR A 393 1.58 5.42 -1.90
CA THR A 393 2.44 5.65 -0.74
C THR A 393 2.31 7.06 -0.18
N GLY A 394 1.09 7.60 -0.23
CA GLY A 394 0.77 8.86 0.43
C GLY A 394 0.93 10.06 -0.47
N SER A 395 1.03 11.22 0.15
CA SER A 395 1.07 12.49 -0.54
C SER A 395 2.52 12.95 -0.77
N LEU A 396 2.70 14.26 -0.94
CA LEU A 396 3.96 14.84 -1.39
C LEU A 396 4.76 15.50 -0.25
N CYS A 397 4.40 15.20 0.98
CA CYS A 397 5.12 15.68 2.15
C CYS A 397 5.11 14.59 3.23
N ARG A 398 5.84 14.80 4.32
CA ARG A 398 6.16 13.83 5.38
C ARG A 398 7.23 12.86 4.89
N SER A 399 8.33 12.83 5.61
CA SER A 399 9.51 12.06 5.17
C SER A 399 9.25 10.57 5.13
N ASP A 400 8.31 10.06 5.94
CA ASP A 400 7.95 8.65 5.89
C ASP A 400 7.27 8.25 4.57
N ARG A 401 6.72 9.23 3.84
CA ARG A 401 6.14 9.01 2.50
C ARG A 401 7.15 9.37 1.42
N VAL A 402 7.76 10.55 1.56
CA VAL A 402 8.68 11.07 0.57
C VAL A 402 9.92 10.17 0.41
N SER A 403 10.31 9.44 1.47
CA SER A 403 11.43 8.51 1.36
C SER A 403 11.21 7.47 0.26
N LYS A 404 9.97 7.01 0.06
CA LYS A 404 9.64 6.03 -0.97
C LYS A 404 9.75 6.67 -2.36
N TYR A 405 9.22 7.89 -2.51
CA TYR A 405 9.32 8.60 -3.79
C TYR A 405 10.77 8.90 -4.15
N ASN A 406 11.56 9.34 -3.18
CA ASN A 406 12.97 9.63 -3.43
C ASN A 406 13.73 8.36 -3.81
N GLN A 407 13.39 7.22 -3.21
CA GLN A 407 14.01 5.96 -3.59
C GLN A 407 13.66 5.61 -5.04
N LEU A 408 12.42 5.86 -5.46
CA LEU A 408 12.04 5.62 -6.85
C LEU A 408 12.82 6.52 -7.81
N LEU A 409 13.11 7.78 -7.43
CA LEU A 409 13.93 8.64 -8.26
C LEU A 409 15.34 8.07 -8.45
N ARG A 410 15.92 7.55 -7.36
CA ARG A 410 17.26 6.94 -7.44
C ARG A 410 17.25 5.71 -8.34
N ILE A 411 16.20 4.88 -8.22
CA ILE A 411 16.08 3.68 -9.03
C ILE A 411 15.94 4.04 -10.51
N GLU A 412 15.11 5.05 -10.82
CA GLU A 412 14.92 5.48 -12.20
C GLU A 412 16.24 5.96 -12.80
N GLU A 413 17.02 6.68 -12.00
CA GLU A 413 18.33 7.15 -12.45
C GLU A 413 19.25 5.97 -12.80
N GLN A 414 19.20 4.90 -11.98
CA GLN A 414 20.02 3.72 -12.22
C GLN A 414 19.58 2.93 -13.46
N LEU A 415 18.27 2.80 -13.66
CA LEU A 415 17.75 1.90 -14.70
C LEU A 415 17.45 2.59 -16.03
N GLY A 416 17.08 3.86 -16.01
CA GLY A 416 16.75 4.56 -17.25
C GLY A 416 15.70 3.83 -18.07
N ALA A 417 15.96 3.61 -19.33
CA ALA A 417 15.01 2.97 -20.25
C ALA A 417 14.69 1.53 -19.90
N LYS A 418 15.49 0.90 -19.03
CA LYS A 418 15.22 -0.48 -18.59
C LYS A 418 13.99 -0.57 -17.69
N ALA A 419 13.51 0.55 -17.17
CA ALA A 419 12.34 0.58 -16.31
C ALA A 419 11.35 1.62 -16.85
N PRO A 420 10.55 1.27 -17.85
CA PRO A 420 9.65 2.24 -18.47
C PRO A 420 8.54 2.66 -17.53
N TYR A 421 8.12 3.93 -17.69
CA TYR A 421 6.96 4.48 -16.99
C TYR A 421 5.79 4.37 -17.96
N ARG A 422 4.90 3.43 -17.73
CA ARG A 422 3.84 3.11 -18.69
C ARG A 422 2.57 3.94 -18.55
N GLY A 423 2.48 4.72 -17.49
CA GLY A 423 1.35 5.62 -17.32
C GLY A 423 0.03 4.87 -17.31
N ARG A 424 -0.88 5.27 -18.17
CA ARG A 424 -2.23 4.73 -18.20
C ARG A 424 -2.29 3.23 -18.50
N ALA A 425 -1.28 2.70 -19.17
CA ALA A 425 -1.27 1.28 -19.52
C ALA A 425 -1.29 0.34 -18.31
N UNK A 426 -0.95 0.86 -17.32
CA UNK A 426 -0.95 0.12 -16.16
C UNK A 426 -2.25 -0.08 -15.58
N PHE A 427 -3.16 0.54 -16.04
CA PHE A 427 -4.52 0.48 -15.49
C PHE A 427 -5.44 -0.26 -16.44
N ARG A 428 -6.57 -0.72 -15.91
CA ARG A 428 -7.58 -1.32 -16.76
C ARG A 428 -8.45 -0.21 -17.35
N GLY A 429 -8.91 -0.41 -18.56
CA GLY A 429 -9.70 0.54 -19.28
C GLY A 429 -8.84 1.54 -20.03
#